data_44dcda32cb220ec5a561b3498c376bb8
#
_entry.id   44dcda32cb220ec5a561b3498c376bb8
#
_cell.length_a   1.000
_cell.length_b   1.000
_cell.length_c   1.000
_cell.angle_alpha   90.00
_cell.angle_beta   90.00
_cell.angle_gamma   90.00
#
_symmetry.space_group_name_H-M   'P 1'
#
loop_
_entity.id
_entity.type
_entity.pdbx_description
1 polymer ?
#
loop_
_entity_poly.entity_id
_entity_poly.type
_entity_poly.pdbx_seq_one_letter_code
_entity_poly.pdbx_strand_id
1 'polypeptide(L)'
;MAIDALFFDVGNTLLFPNRKKMLHSLHEQQVFPSEELLRQIERETKQQFDALVESHSAVDHGFWWMFYSRLLNELGIPDENTCAELVARTQTSSNWCDIRPGTREALRRLGTQYRLGVISNADGKIADILAHCGIADCFEGITDSGIVGKEKPHPAIFEAALQSMGVKAEQSLYTGDVYCVDYLGSTSVGMQCVLFDVAEAYAQKGLPRVESLEDLETLLTTKDR
;
A
#
# COMPACT_ATOMS: atom_id res chain seq x y z
N MET A 1 11.62 12.63 19.02
CA MET A 1 12.06 13.61 17.99
C MET A 1 10.80 13.99 17.22
N ALA A 2 10.67 15.25 16.84
CA ALA A 2 9.54 15.71 16.03
C ALA A 2 9.61 15.06 14.63
N ILE A 3 8.44 14.76 14.05
CA ILE A 3 8.32 14.28 12.67
C ILE A 3 8.29 15.52 11.76
N ASP A 4 9.13 15.49 10.72
CA ASP A 4 9.22 16.57 9.71
C ASP A 4 8.60 16.13 8.38
N ALA A 5 8.63 14.82 8.07
CA ALA A 5 8.13 14.27 6.81
C ALA A 5 7.25 13.03 7.02
N LEU A 6 6.20 12.94 6.18
CA LEU A 6 5.34 11.78 6.08
C LEU A 6 5.51 11.15 4.70
N PHE A 7 5.75 9.86 4.67
CA PHE A 7 5.81 9.08 3.44
C PHE A 7 4.65 8.08 3.38
N PHE A 8 4.08 7.92 2.22
CA PHE A 8 2.92 7.07 2.00
C PHE A 8 3.23 6.00 0.95
N ASP A 9 2.78 4.78 1.20
CA ASP A 9 2.49 3.85 0.11
C ASP A 9 1.31 4.36 -0.72
N VAL A 10 1.10 3.77 -1.89
CA VAL A 10 0.00 4.17 -2.79
C VAL A 10 -1.12 3.15 -2.78
N GLY A 11 -0.84 1.89 -3.11
CA GLY A 11 -1.86 0.85 -3.20
C GLY A 11 -2.49 0.53 -1.84
N ASN A 12 -3.82 0.43 -1.76
CA ASN A 12 -4.57 0.22 -0.52
C ASN A 12 -4.29 1.23 0.61
N THR A 13 -3.56 2.30 0.32
CA THR A 13 -3.25 3.40 1.25
C THR A 13 -3.85 4.71 0.74
N LEU A 14 -3.42 5.20 -0.40
CA LEU A 14 -3.92 6.42 -1.04
C LEU A 14 -4.88 6.13 -2.19
N LEU A 15 -4.56 5.14 -3.00
CA LEU A 15 -5.36 4.69 -4.13
C LEU A 15 -5.82 3.26 -3.91
N PHE A 16 -7.06 3.00 -4.31
CA PHE A 16 -7.70 1.71 -4.19
C PHE A 16 -7.92 1.08 -5.57
N PRO A 17 -8.02 -0.26 -5.62
CA PRO A 17 -8.21 -0.97 -6.88
C PRO A 17 -9.54 -0.62 -7.52
N ASN A 18 -9.55 -0.28 -8.80
CA ASN A 18 -10.79 -0.21 -9.57
C ASN A 18 -11.29 -1.65 -9.80
N ARG A 19 -12.17 -2.11 -8.91
CA ARG A 19 -12.68 -3.49 -8.89
C ARG A 19 -13.30 -3.91 -10.22
N LYS A 20 -13.98 -2.99 -10.90
CA LYS A 20 -14.58 -3.28 -12.21
C LYS A 20 -13.54 -3.61 -13.27
N LYS A 21 -12.41 -2.90 -13.26
CA LYS A 21 -11.31 -3.17 -14.20
C LYS A 21 -10.52 -4.41 -13.81
N MET A 22 -10.19 -4.56 -12.52
CA MET A 22 -9.36 -5.67 -12.04
C MET A 22 -10.07 -7.01 -12.14
N LEU A 23 -11.36 -7.08 -11.77
CA LEU A 23 -12.15 -8.31 -11.75
C LEU A 23 -12.97 -8.52 -13.04
N HIS A 24 -12.56 -7.88 -14.14
CA HIS A 24 -13.31 -7.90 -15.40
C HIS A 24 -13.59 -9.32 -15.89
N SER A 25 -12.61 -10.22 -15.90
CA SER A 25 -12.77 -11.61 -16.34
C SER A 25 -13.74 -12.42 -15.47
N LEU A 26 -13.85 -12.13 -14.18
CA LEU A 26 -14.87 -12.71 -13.31
C LEU A 26 -16.26 -12.16 -13.63
N HIS A 27 -16.36 -10.86 -13.86
CA HIS A 27 -17.63 -10.22 -14.22
C HIS A 27 -18.17 -10.71 -15.57
N GLU A 28 -17.32 -11.00 -16.54
CA GLU A 28 -17.73 -11.64 -17.80
C GLU A 28 -18.31 -13.04 -17.59
N GLN A 29 -17.85 -13.75 -16.56
CA GLN A 29 -18.36 -15.04 -16.14
C GLN A 29 -19.58 -14.92 -15.19
N GLN A 30 -20.13 -13.71 -14.99
CA GLN A 30 -21.21 -13.40 -14.05
C GLN A 30 -20.88 -13.72 -12.58
N VAL A 31 -19.61 -13.66 -12.22
CA VAL A 31 -19.11 -13.84 -10.86
C VAL A 31 -18.77 -12.48 -10.26
N PHE A 32 -19.43 -12.09 -9.16
CA PHE A 32 -19.30 -10.80 -8.51
C PHE A 32 -18.95 -11.00 -7.03
N PRO A 33 -17.65 -11.07 -6.67
CA PRO A 33 -17.25 -11.21 -5.28
C PRO A 33 -17.73 -10.03 -4.44
N SER A 34 -18.24 -10.30 -3.24
CA SER A 34 -18.64 -9.23 -2.32
C SER A 34 -17.42 -8.50 -1.75
N GLU A 35 -17.59 -7.22 -1.38
CA GLU A 35 -16.54 -6.44 -0.71
C GLU A 35 -16.08 -7.10 0.61
N GLU A 36 -16.99 -7.75 1.32
CA GLU A 36 -16.67 -8.47 2.56
C GLU A 36 -15.75 -9.67 2.27
N LEU A 37 -16.07 -10.48 1.24
CA LEU A 37 -15.21 -11.58 0.82
C LEU A 37 -13.82 -11.07 0.41
N LEU A 38 -13.75 -10.02 -0.40
CA LEU A 38 -12.46 -9.44 -0.83
C LEU A 38 -11.63 -8.95 0.36
N ARG A 39 -12.26 -8.31 1.35
CA ARG A 39 -11.62 -7.86 2.58
C ARG A 39 -11.12 -9.04 3.43
N GLN A 40 -11.94 -10.09 3.57
CA GLN A 40 -11.53 -11.31 4.27
C GLN A 40 -10.31 -11.96 3.58
N ILE A 41 -10.36 -12.12 2.26
CA ILE A 41 -9.24 -12.70 1.48
C ILE A 41 -7.98 -11.84 1.62
N GLU A 42 -8.10 -10.52 1.60
CA GLU A 42 -6.98 -9.62 1.81
C GLU A 42 -6.35 -9.81 3.20
N ARG A 43 -7.16 -9.81 4.25
CA ARG A 43 -6.73 -10.06 5.64
C ARG A 43 -5.95 -11.36 5.78
N GLU A 44 -6.55 -12.46 5.33
CA GLU A 44 -5.94 -13.79 5.42
C GLU A 44 -4.66 -13.91 4.58
N THR A 45 -4.65 -13.29 3.40
CA THR A 45 -3.47 -13.30 2.52
C THR A 45 -2.32 -12.51 3.14
N LYS A 46 -2.57 -11.31 3.69
CA LYS A 46 -1.55 -10.51 4.39
C LYS A 46 -0.93 -11.31 5.55
N GLN A 47 -1.76 -11.94 6.38
CA GLN A 47 -1.28 -12.75 7.52
C GLN A 47 -0.45 -13.94 7.07
N GLN A 48 -0.87 -14.66 6.04
CA GLN A 48 -0.12 -15.80 5.51
C GLN A 48 1.18 -15.36 4.83
N PHE A 49 1.14 -14.28 4.04
CA PHE A 49 2.31 -13.74 3.36
C PHE A 49 3.39 -13.32 4.36
N ASP A 50 3.01 -12.58 5.39
CA ASP A 50 3.94 -12.18 6.45
C ASP A 50 4.56 -13.40 7.16
N ALA A 51 3.76 -14.42 7.50
CA ALA A 51 4.26 -15.64 8.15
C ALA A 51 5.27 -16.39 7.27
N LEU A 52 5.04 -16.44 5.95
CA LEU A 52 5.98 -17.04 5.00
C LEU A 52 7.30 -16.24 4.92
N VAL A 53 7.21 -14.92 4.83
CA VAL A 53 8.41 -14.06 4.79
C VAL A 53 9.18 -14.15 6.11
N GLU A 54 8.52 -14.09 7.25
CA GLU A 54 9.15 -14.21 8.58
C GLU A 54 9.85 -15.59 8.78
N SER A 55 9.27 -16.66 8.22
CA SER A 55 9.86 -18.00 8.26
C SER A 55 10.95 -18.23 7.21
N HIS A 56 11.31 -17.22 6.41
CA HIS A 56 12.22 -17.31 5.27
C HIS A 56 11.80 -18.37 4.24
N SER A 57 10.52 -18.68 4.18
CA SER A 57 9.96 -19.59 3.19
C SER A 57 9.84 -18.89 1.84
N ALA A 58 10.04 -19.63 0.75
CA ALA A 58 9.81 -19.09 -0.58
C ALA A 58 8.32 -18.75 -0.75
N VAL A 59 8.03 -17.56 -1.27
CA VAL A 59 6.69 -17.17 -1.67
C VAL A 59 6.60 -17.38 -3.18
N ASP A 60 5.99 -18.50 -3.59
CA ASP A 60 5.78 -18.78 -5.00
C ASP A 60 4.81 -17.75 -5.60
N HIS A 61 5.22 -17.13 -6.70
CA HIS A 61 4.41 -16.17 -7.47
C HIS A 61 3.97 -14.89 -6.75
N GLY A 62 4.33 -14.66 -5.45
CA GLY A 62 4.11 -13.42 -4.73
C GLY A 62 2.69 -13.22 -4.16
N PHE A 63 2.49 -12.05 -3.53
CA PHE A 63 1.28 -11.71 -2.78
C PHE A 63 -0.02 -11.80 -3.61
N TRP A 64 -0.04 -11.21 -4.81
CA TRP A 64 -1.26 -11.15 -5.62
C TRP A 64 -1.68 -12.51 -6.17
N TRP A 65 -0.72 -13.40 -6.42
CA TRP A 65 -1.05 -14.79 -6.76
C TRP A 65 -1.73 -15.50 -5.60
N MET A 66 -1.21 -15.35 -4.38
CA MET A 66 -1.83 -15.92 -3.19
C MET A 66 -3.25 -15.39 -2.98
N PHE A 67 -3.43 -14.08 -3.15
CA PHE A 67 -4.74 -13.42 -3.03
C PHE A 67 -5.76 -13.99 -4.02
N TYR A 68 -5.43 -14.02 -5.31
CA TYR A 68 -6.37 -14.48 -6.33
C TYR A 68 -6.56 -15.99 -6.34
N SER A 69 -5.55 -16.79 -6.07
CA SER A 69 -5.71 -18.23 -5.91
C SER A 69 -6.68 -18.55 -4.77
N ARG A 70 -6.57 -17.86 -3.64
CA ARG A 70 -7.50 -18.01 -2.51
C ARG A 70 -8.92 -17.56 -2.90
N LEU A 71 -9.05 -16.40 -3.53
CA LEU A 71 -10.33 -15.89 -4.00
C LEU A 71 -11.04 -16.87 -4.93
N LEU A 72 -10.34 -17.38 -5.95
CA LEU A 72 -10.90 -18.33 -6.91
C LEU A 72 -11.30 -19.66 -6.26
N ASN A 73 -10.53 -20.14 -5.28
CA ASN A 73 -10.88 -21.32 -4.49
C ASN A 73 -12.16 -21.09 -3.67
N GLU A 74 -12.29 -19.97 -2.96
CA GLU A 74 -13.50 -19.63 -2.19
C GLU A 74 -14.74 -19.47 -3.07
N LEU A 75 -14.57 -19.00 -4.30
CA LEU A 75 -15.64 -18.92 -5.29
C LEU A 75 -15.98 -20.26 -5.96
N GLY A 76 -15.20 -21.31 -5.70
CA GLY A 76 -15.40 -22.63 -6.29
C GLY A 76 -15.01 -22.73 -7.78
N ILE A 77 -14.20 -21.83 -8.29
CA ILE A 77 -13.76 -21.73 -9.69
C ILE A 77 -12.23 -21.66 -9.80
N PRO A 78 -11.46 -22.58 -9.19
CA PRO A 78 -10.01 -22.55 -9.27
C PRO A 78 -9.52 -22.69 -10.71
N ASP A 79 -8.81 -21.68 -11.22
CA ASP A 79 -8.21 -21.67 -12.56
C ASP A 79 -6.94 -20.82 -12.59
N GLU A 80 -5.82 -21.43 -12.97
CA GLU A 80 -4.51 -20.78 -13.00
C GLU A 80 -4.43 -19.67 -14.06
N ASN A 81 -5.10 -19.82 -15.20
CA ASN A 81 -5.09 -18.82 -16.26
C ASN A 81 -5.84 -17.56 -15.82
N THR A 82 -7.02 -17.73 -15.22
CA THR A 82 -7.79 -16.62 -14.61
C THR A 82 -6.98 -15.96 -13.50
N CYS A 83 -6.30 -16.73 -12.65
CA CYS A 83 -5.43 -16.18 -11.62
C CYS A 83 -4.32 -15.33 -12.22
N ALA A 84 -3.59 -15.82 -13.22
CA ALA A 84 -2.53 -15.08 -13.90
C ALA A 84 -3.03 -13.78 -14.55
N GLU A 85 -4.22 -13.80 -15.17
CA GLU A 85 -4.84 -12.62 -15.75
C GLU A 85 -5.17 -11.58 -14.68
N LEU A 86 -5.78 -11.97 -13.57
CA LEU A 86 -6.11 -11.08 -12.46
C LEU A 86 -4.86 -10.46 -11.84
N VAL A 87 -3.80 -11.23 -11.67
CA VAL A 87 -2.48 -10.75 -11.22
C VAL A 87 -1.94 -9.69 -12.19
N ALA A 88 -1.91 -9.97 -13.49
CA ALA A 88 -1.42 -9.03 -14.49
C ALA A 88 -2.21 -7.71 -14.51
N ARG A 89 -3.55 -7.79 -14.36
CA ARG A 89 -4.40 -6.59 -14.23
C ARG A 89 -4.07 -5.78 -12.98
N THR A 90 -3.77 -6.45 -11.87
CA THR A 90 -3.44 -5.79 -10.60
C THR A 90 -2.07 -5.12 -10.64
N GLN A 91 -1.11 -5.70 -11.35
CA GLN A 91 0.22 -5.11 -11.56
C GLN A 91 0.22 -3.89 -12.49
N THR A 92 -0.91 -3.62 -13.16
CA THR A 92 -1.05 -2.46 -14.03
C THR A 92 -1.46 -1.24 -13.20
N SER A 93 -0.56 -0.27 -13.01
CA SER A 93 -0.75 0.91 -12.16
C SER A 93 -2.03 1.70 -12.49
N SER A 94 -2.42 1.80 -13.78
CA SER A 94 -3.65 2.52 -14.18
C SER A 94 -4.96 1.88 -13.70
N ASN A 95 -4.90 0.70 -13.09
CA ASN A 95 -6.05 0.05 -12.46
C ASN A 95 -6.20 0.41 -10.97
N TRP A 96 -5.23 1.15 -10.42
CA TRP A 96 -5.25 1.74 -9.08
C TRP A 96 -5.60 3.21 -9.19
N CYS A 97 -6.87 3.51 -9.33
CA CYS A 97 -7.32 4.87 -9.58
C CYS A 97 -8.54 5.31 -8.76
N ASP A 98 -9.04 4.44 -7.89
CA ASP A 98 -10.13 4.80 -7.00
C ASP A 98 -9.56 5.53 -5.78
N ILE A 99 -10.00 6.76 -5.56
CA ILE A 99 -9.61 7.61 -4.45
C ILE A 99 -10.78 7.74 -3.47
N ARG A 100 -10.52 7.62 -2.18
CA ARG A 100 -11.55 7.83 -1.16
C ARG A 100 -11.93 9.30 -1.05
N PRO A 101 -13.22 9.61 -0.82
CA PRO A 101 -13.63 10.98 -0.51
C PRO A 101 -12.83 11.55 0.66
N GLY A 102 -12.42 12.81 0.56
CA GLY A 102 -11.63 13.47 1.61
C GLY A 102 -10.12 13.25 1.56
N THR A 103 -9.61 12.31 0.76
CA THR A 103 -8.16 12.01 0.69
C THR A 103 -7.34 13.26 0.34
N ARG A 104 -7.74 14.01 -0.70
CA ARG A 104 -7.01 15.21 -1.10
C ARG A 104 -7.00 16.29 -0.01
N GLU A 105 -8.13 16.48 0.63
CA GLU A 105 -8.31 17.45 1.72
C GLU A 105 -7.44 17.06 2.94
N ALA A 106 -7.40 15.78 3.30
CA ALA A 106 -6.56 15.27 4.38
C ALA A 106 -5.06 15.46 4.05
N LEU A 107 -4.63 15.10 2.84
CA LEU A 107 -3.26 15.32 2.39
C LEU A 107 -2.88 16.82 2.43
N ARG A 108 -3.76 17.70 2.00
CA ARG A 108 -3.51 19.15 2.08
C ARG A 108 -3.38 19.64 3.52
N ARG A 109 -4.21 19.16 4.46
CA ARG A 109 -4.08 19.53 5.88
C ARG A 109 -2.76 19.01 6.46
N LEU A 110 -2.41 17.73 6.19
CA LEU A 110 -1.11 17.17 6.60
C LEU A 110 0.06 17.97 6.01
N GLY A 111 -0.04 18.36 4.74
CA GLY A 111 0.97 19.18 4.05
C GLY A 111 1.17 20.59 4.60
N THR A 112 0.28 21.08 5.48
CA THR A 112 0.52 22.35 6.20
C THR A 112 1.52 22.23 7.35
N GLN A 113 1.77 21.00 7.82
CA GLN A 113 2.63 20.73 8.98
C GLN A 113 3.82 19.85 8.64
N TYR A 114 3.67 18.96 7.65
CA TYR A 114 4.67 17.97 7.26
C TYR A 114 5.00 18.06 5.78
N ARG A 115 6.22 17.72 5.41
CA ARG A 115 6.59 17.47 4.01
C ARG A 115 6.07 16.10 3.61
N LEU A 116 5.36 16.00 2.49
CA LEU A 116 4.74 14.76 2.08
C LEU A 116 5.51 14.11 0.93
N GLY A 117 5.74 12.79 1.03
CA GLY A 117 6.38 11.99 0.00
C GLY A 117 5.64 10.68 -0.25
N VAL A 118 5.95 10.05 -1.38
CA VAL A 118 5.43 8.73 -1.78
C VAL A 118 6.56 7.75 -1.99
N ILE A 119 6.38 6.49 -1.55
CA ILE A 119 7.25 5.37 -1.87
C ILE A 119 6.38 4.19 -2.31
N SER A 120 6.43 3.82 -3.58
CA SER A 120 5.55 2.79 -4.15
C SER A 120 6.32 1.71 -4.91
N ASN A 121 5.88 0.45 -4.74
CA ASN A 121 6.24 -0.63 -5.64
C ASN A 121 5.33 -0.54 -6.87
N ALA A 122 5.88 -0.08 -8.01
CA ALA A 122 5.11 0.21 -9.21
C ALA A 122 5.96 0.07 -10.49
N ASP A 123 5.34 0.33 -11.64
CA ASP A 123 5.89 0.14 -12.97
C ASP A 123 6.57 1.39 -13.59
N GLY A 124 6.93 2.38 -12.77
CA GLY A 124 7.55 3.64 -13.19
C GLY A 124 6.55 4.74 -13.56
N LYS A 125 5.24 4.53 -13.37
CA LYS A 125 4.18 5.47 -13.79
C LYS A 125 3.38 6.08 -12.63
N ILE A 126 3.82 5.86 -11.40
CA ILE A 126 3.01 6.26 -10.23
C ILE A 126 2.78 7.77 -10.17
N ALA A 127 3.74 8.58 -10.61
CA ALA A 127 3.58 10.03 -10.68
C ALA A 127 2.42 10.46 -11.60
N ASP A 128 2.32 9.83 -12.78
CA ASP A 128 1.24 10.10 -13.74
C ASP A 128 -0.12 9.65 -13.19
N ILE A 129 -0.16 8.52 -12.49
CA ILE A 129 -1.40 8.03 -11.85
C ILE A 129 -1.86 8.96 -10.75
N LEU A 130 -0.96 9.40 -9.86
CA LEU A 130 -1.27 10.39 -8.82
C LEU A 130 -1.74 11.72 -9.41
N ALA A 131 -1.15 12.16 -10.54
CA ALA A 131 -1.59 13.35 -11.26
C ALA A 131 -2.99 13.16 -11.86
N HIS A 132 -3.26 12.01 -12.48
CA HIS A 132 -4.59 11.67 -12.99
C HIS A 132 -5.65 11.64 -11.89
N CYS A 133 -5.32 11.14 -10.71
CA CYS A 133 -6.18 11.13 -9.53
C CYS A 133 -6.25 12.49 -8.82
N GLY A 134 -5.51 13.50 -9.28
CA GLY A 134 -5.55 14.87 -8.78
C GLY A 134 -4.92 15.08 -7.41
N ILE A 135 -3.94 14.25 -7.01
CA ILE A 135 -3.25 14.37 -5.70
C ILE A 135 -1.72 14.47 -5.81
N ALA A 136 -1.14 14.45 -7.02
CA ALA A 136 0.32 14.54 -7.19
C ALA A 136 0.90 15.84 -6.62
N ASP A 137 0.16 16.95 -6.71
CA ASP A 137 0.55 18.27 -6.19
C ASP A 137 0.57 18.36 -4.65
N CYS A 138 0.12 17.32 -3.96
CA CYS A 138 0.24 17.21 -2.50
C CYS A 138 1.63 16.73 -2.05
N PHE A 139 2.42 16.15 -2.96
CA PHE A 139 3.69 15.50 -2.63
C PHE A 139 4.90 16.29 -3.14
N GLU A 140 5.92 16.40 -2.31
CA GLU A 140 7.20 17.00 -2.66
C GLU A 140 8.11 16.00 -3.38
N GLY A 141 8.03 14.72 -3.03
CA GLY A 141 8.80 13.63 -3.61
C GLY A 141 7.94 12.42 -3.94
N ILE A 142 8.16 11.81 -5.12
CA ILE A 142 7.48 10.57 -5.53
C ILE A 142 8.58 9.57 -5.94
N THR A 143 8.68 8.47 -5.18
CA THR A 143 9.66 7.42 -5.40
C THR A 143 8.96 6.16 -5.88
N ASP A 144 9.33 5.70 -7.07
CA ASP A 144 8.75 4.55 -7.76
C ASP A 144 9.81 3.47 -7.95
N SER A 145 9.53 2.24 -7.56
CA SER A 145 10.46 1.10 -7.66
C SER A 145 10.90 0.81 -9.09
N GLY A 146 10.01 1.04 -10.07
CA GLY A 146 10.34 0.86 -11.50
C GLY A 146 11.41 1.85 -11.98
N ILE A 147 11.56 2.99 -11.30
CA ILE A 147 12.61 3.99 -11.58
C ILE A 147 13.87 3.71 -10.76
N VAL A 148 13.71 3.40 -9.46
CA VAL A 148 14.83 3.11 -8.54
C VAL A 148 15.52 1.77 -8.86
N GLY A 149 14.78 0.81 -9.44
CA GLY A 149 15.25 -0.55 -9.70
C GLY A 149 15.32 -1.44 -8.46
N LYS A 150 14.68 -1.03 -7.37
CA LYS A 150 14.54 -1.79 -6.11
C LYS A 150 13.16 -1.59 -5.53
N GLU A 151 12.53 -2.70 -5.14
CA GLU A 151 11.21 -2.72 -4.51
C GLU A 151 11.30 -2.76 -2.98
N LYS A 152 10.30 -2.25 -2.28
CA LYS A 152 10.10 -2.49 -0.85
C LYS A 152 9.95 -4.01 -0.62
N PRO A 153 10.54 -4.59 0.43
CA PRO A 153 11.14 -3.95 1.61
C PRO A 153 12.64 -3.61 1.48
N HIS A 154 13.24 -3.65 0.27
CA HIS A 154 14.66 -3.38 0.12
C HIS A 154 14.99 -1.95 0.59
N PRO A 155 16.00 -1.74 1.48
CA PRO A 155 16.31 -0.44 2.08
C PRO A 155 16.57 0.67 1.05
N ALA A 156 17.18 0.35 -0.07
CA ALA A 156 17.56 1.34 -1.09
C ALA A 156 16.40 2.21 -1.61
N ILE A 157 15.15 1.71 -1.67
CA ILE A 157 14.02 2.52 -2.12
C ILE A 157 13.63 3.56 -1.08
N PHE A 158 13.69 3.22 0.22
CA PHE A 158 13.43 4.16 1.32
C PHE A 158 14.56 5.20 1.42
N GLU A 159 15.82 4.76 1.30
CA GLU A 159 16.98 5.65 1.29
C GLU A 159 16.93 6.64 0.12
N ALA A 160 16.54 6.19 -1.09
CA ALA A 160 16.35 7.04 -2.24
C ALA A 160 15.28 8.11 -2.00
N ALA A 161 14.15 7.74 -1.36
CA ALA A 161 13.09 8.69 -1.01
C ALA A 161 13.55 9.72 0.02
N LEU A 162 14.23 9.28 1.08
CA LEU A 162 14.80 10.18 2.10
C LEU A 162 15.80 11.17 1.48
N GLN A 163 16.68 10.65 0.62
CA GLN A 163 17.69 11.46 -0.07
C GLN A 163 17.02 12.47 -1.01
N SER A 164 16.02 12.07 -1.81
CA SER A 164 15.35 12.95 -2.77
C SER A 164 14.68 14.16 -2.09
N MET A 165 14.16 13.95 -0.88
CA MET A 165 13.55 15.03 -0.09
C MET A 165 14.52 15.69 0.89
N GLY A 166 15.75 15.20 1.05
CA GLY A 166 16.73 15.76 1.98
C GLY A 166 16.27 15.71 3.45
N VAL A 167 15.59 14.63 3.83
CA VAL A 167 15.08 14.42 5.20
C VAL A 167 15.76 13.23 5.87
N LYS A 168 15.78 13.21 7.21
CA LYS A 168 16.38 12.15 7.99
C LYS A 168 15.35 11.07 8.31
N ALA A 169 15.77 9.81 8.36
CA ALA A 169 14.91 8.68 8.67
C ALA A 169 14.23 8.83 10.04
N GLU A 170 14.97 9.21 11.07
CA GLU A 170 14.46 9.39 12.44
C GLU A 170 13.45 10.53 12.61
N GLN A 171 13.35 11.43 11.63
CA GLN A 171 12.38 12.53 11.54
C GLN A 171 11.27 12.23 10.52
N SER A 172 11.20 11.00 10.02
CA SER A 172 10.25 10.58 9.00
C SER A 172 9.34 9.49 9.53
N LEU A 173 8.05 9.60 9.17
CA LEU A 173 7.07 8.56 9.43
C LEU A 173 6.57 8.01 8.09
N TYR A 174 6.54 6.70 7.98
CA TYR A 174 6.02 5.98 6.82
C TYR A 174 4.63 5.39 7.14
N THR A 175 3.74 5.39 6.15
CA THR A 175 2.41 4.77 6.25
C THR A 175 2.18 3.88 5.04
N GLY A 176 1.91 2.59 5.28
CA GLY A 176 1.65 1.59 4.23
C GLY A 176 0.87 0.41 4.78
N ASP A 177 0.42 -0.51 3.90
CA ASP A 177 -0.62 -1.48 4.21
C ASP A 177 -0.14 -2.92 4.43
N VAL A 178 1.16 -3.23 4.21
CA VAL A 178 1.72 -4.59 4.34
C VAL A 178 2.86 -4.60 5.36
N TYR A 179 2.72 -5.40 6.42
CA TYR A 179 3.68 -5.43 7.53
C TYR A 179 5.11 -5.76 7.09
N CYS A 180 5.32 -6.89 6.38
CA CYS A 180 6.68 -7.30 6.00
C CYS A 180 7.31 -6.43 4.90
N VAL A 181 6.50 -5.71 4.12
CA VAL A 181 6.96 -4.83 3.03
C VAL A 181 7.17 -3.40 3.54
N ASP A 182 6.15 -2.84 4.18
CA ASP A 182 6.09 -1.44 4.56
C ASP A 182 6.66 -1.20 5.96
N TYR A 183 6.15 -1.95 6.96
CA TYR A 183 6.56 -1.74 8.34
C TYR A 183 8.01 -2.18 8.57
N LEU A 184 8.35 -3.42 8.22
CA LEU A 184 9.73 -3.89 8.39
C LEU A 184 10.70 -3.16 7.46
N GLY A 185 10.29 -2.87 6.21
CA GLY A 185 11.12 -2.13 5.25
C GLY A 185 11.49 -0.74 5.74
N SER A 186 10.49 0.08 6.10
CA SER A 186 10.72 1.45 6.55
C SER A 186 11.46 1.52 7.90
N THR A 187 11.12 0.65 8.85
CA THR A 187 11.79 0.62 10.16
C THR A 187 13.24 0.13 10.05
N SER A 188 13.57 -0.70 9.06
CA SER A 188 14.97 -1.16 8.82
C SER A 188 15.93 -0.02 8.50
N VAL A 189 15.45 1.09 7.96
CA VAL A 189 16.25 2.30 7.66
C VAL A 189 16.12 3.38 8.74
N GLY A 190 15.39 3.11 9.83
CA GLY A 190 15.24 4.02 10.97
C GLY A 190 14.05 4.97 10.91
N MET A 191 13.12 4.80 9.97
CA MET A 191 11.87 5.55 9.95
C MET A 191 10.92 5.03 11.03
N GLN A 192 10.01 5.89 11.52
CA GLN A 192 8.82 5.42 12.23
C GLN A 192 7.81 4.87 11.22
N CYS A 193 6.96 3.94 11.66
CA CYS A 193 5.91 3.40 10.79
C CYS A 193 4.57 3.28 11.49
N VAL A 194 3.51 3.55 10.73
CA VAL A 194 2.10 3.32 11.09
C VAL A 194 1.46 2.50 9.98
N LEU A 195 0.86 1.36 10.32
CA LEU A 195 0.18 0.52 9.33
C LEU A 195 -1.17 1.12 8.93
N PHE A 196 -1.45 1.16 7.62
CA PHE A 196 -2.75 1.53 7.08
C PHE A 196 -3.60 0.26 6.91
N ASP A 197 -4.32 -0.16 7.96
CA ASP A 197 -4.87 -1.51 8.12
C ASP A 197 -6.38 -1.58 7.88
N VAL A 198 -6.83 -1.24 6.69
CA VAL A 198 -8.26 -1.28 6.31
C VAL A 198 -8.85 -2.69 6.37
N ALA A 199 -8.04 -3.71 6.11
CA ALA A 199 -8.47 -5.10 6.14
C ALA A 199 -8.48 -5.70 7.55
N GLU A 200 -8.03 -4.96 8.58
CA GLU A 200 -7.89 -5.43 9.97
C GLU A 200 -6.97 -6.66 10.10
N ALA A 201 -5.93 -6.74 9.24
CA ALA A 201 -5.02 -7.86 9.23
C ALA A 201 -4.07 -7.87 10.44
N TYR A 202 -3.83 -6.71 11.04
CA TYR A 202 -2.80 -6.48 12.05
C TYR A 202 -3.33 -6.11 13.43
N ALA A 203 -4.64 -6.23 13.67
CA ALA A 203 -5.27 -5.87 14.94
C ALA A 203 -4.63 -6.56 16.17
N GLN A 204 -4.07 -7.77 15.99
CA GLN A 204 -3.45 -8.55 17.05
C GLN A 204 -1.93 -8.32 17.23
N LYS A 205 -1.29 -7.54 16.33
CA LYS A 205 0.18 -7.33 16.40
C LYS A 205 0.60 -6.27 17.44
N GLY A 206 -0.34 -5.48 17.99
CA GLY A 206 -0.02 -4.42 18.98
C GLY A 206 0.81 -3.26 18.39
N LEU A 207 0.80 -3.09 17.07
CA LEU A 207 1.54 -2.05 16.35
C LEU A 207 0.67 -0.80 16.13
N PRO A 208 1.28 0.37 15.96
CA PRO A 208 0.57 1.56 15.53
C PRO A 208 -0.13 1.32 14.19
N ARG A 209 -1.44 1.53 14.15
CA ARG A 209 -2.26 1.32 12.94
C ARG A 209 -3.39 2.33 12.86
N VAL A 210 -3.81 2.62 11.63
CA VAL A 210 -4.94 3.49 11.29
C VAL A 210 -5.72 2.87 10.14
N GLU A 211 -6.97 3.29 9.96
CA GLU A 211 -7.84 2.80 8.88
C GLU A 211 -8.19 3.91 7.87
N SER A 212 -7.83 5.16 8.22
CA SER A 212 -8.07 6.34 7.39
C SER A 212 -6.95 7.38 7.57
N LEU A 213 -6.89 8.38 6.67
CA LEU A 213 -5.99 9.52 6.82
C LEU A 213 -6.43 10.43 7.98
N GLU A 214 -7.71 10.50 8.29
CA GLU A 214 -8.25 11.22 9.44
C GLU A 214 -7.79 10.60 10.76
N ASP A 215 -7.71 9.27 10.85
CA ASP A 215 -7.14 8.58 12.00
C ASP A 215 -5.64 8.87 12.14
N LEU A 216 -4.92 8.94 11.01
CA LEU A 216 -3.51 9.32 11.00
C LEU A 216 -3.32 10.76 11.51
N GLU A 217 -4.12 11.71 11.05
CA GLU A 217 -4.11 13.10 11.54
C GLU A 217 -4.34 13.14 13.07
N THR A 218 -5.31 12.38 13.57
CA THR A 218 -5.62 12.28 15.00
C THR A 218 -4.45 11.70 15.79
N LEU A 219 -3.83 10.62 15.28
CA LEU A 219 -2.69 9.97 15.90
C LEU A 219 -1.48 10.92 16.02
N LEU A 220 -1.19 11.68 14.95
CA LEU A 220 -0.08 12.64 14.92
C LEU A 220 -0.32 13.77 15.93
N THR A 221 -1.53 14.33 15.98
CA THR A 221 -1.88 15.42 16.90
C THR A 221 -1.80 15.01 18.37
N THR A 222 -2.02 13.72 18.69
CA THR A 222 -1.93 13.21 20.09
C THR A 222 -0.50 12.90 20.52
N LYS A 223 0.42 12.64 19.59
CA LYS A 223 1.84 12.42 19.89
C LYS A 223 2.62 13.71 20.18
N ASP A 224 2.15 14.85 19.72
CA ASP A 224 2.79 16.17 19.92
C ASP A 224 2.38 16.84 21.25
N ARG A 225 1.58 16.19 22.06
CA ARG A 225 1.18 16.63 23.42
C ARG A 225 1.89 15.81 24.48
#